data_e3cf423881a47fc2ae8f07a76c7dac33
#
_entry.id   e3cf423881a47fc2ae8f07a76c7dac33
#
_cell.length_a   1.000
_cell.length_b   1.000
_cell.length_c   1.000
_cell.angle_alpha   90.00
_cell.angle_beta   90.00
_cell.angle_gamma   90.00
#
_symmetry.space_group_name_H-M   'P 1'
#
loop_
_entity.id
_entity.type
_entity.pdbx_description
1 polymer ?
#
loop_
_entity_poly.entity_id
_entity_poly.type
_entity_poly.pdbx_seq_one_letter_code
_entity_poly.pdbx_strand_id
1 'polypeptide(L)'
;MSTGSKQWPVKQYTPRHSSWPYHPSDFKRQDPSSDASFYSAPRFVAHIDDSAIATLREYYDTALPKKGRILDFCSSWISHYAPDIEKAAESGELRIVGMGMNKAELDANRVLNSGRLLRDLNENPDVAGALADAKAIGASDDEKLDASTNVVSTDYLTQPVEVLKSVRDATKAGGMVHLTISNRCFPTKAISRWLRVSEEERLMTVADFLHFAGWTDIEIVELSNGKVEEGERQAAPQGGLQGLMSWMGMNHRDPLWVVRARKG
;
A
#
# COMPACT_ATOMS: atom_id res chain seq x y z
N MET A 1 -21.00 -17.98 17.74
CA MET A 1 -19.56 -18.22 17.98
C MET A 1 -18.86 -16.91 17.69
N SER A 2 -18.26 -16.28 18.69
CA SER A 2 -17.53 -15.02 18.52
C SER A 2 -16.27 -15.33 17.72
N THR A 3 -16.20 -14.93 16.47
CA THR A 3 -14.96 -14.92 15.69
C THR A 3 -14.09 -13.80 16.27
N GLY A 4 -13.17 -14.17 17.17
CA GLY A 4 -12.17 -13.23 17.66
C GLY A 4 -11.45 -12.62 16.45
N SER A 5 -11.43 -11.30 16.33
CA SER A 5 -10.68 -10.61 15.28
C SER A 5 -9.21 -11.05 15.41
N LYS A 6 -8.63 -11.47 14.29
CA LYS A 6 -7.22 -11.84 14.22
C LYS A 6 -6.38 -10.66 14.70
N GLN A 7 -5.57 -10.86 15.72
CA GLN A 7 -4.63 -9.85 16.20
C GLN A 7 -3.30 -10.05 15.47
N TRP A 8 -2.85 -9.03 14.78
CA TRP A 8 -1.58 -9.01 14.08
C TRP A 8 -0.47 -8.53 15.02
N PRO A 9 0.75 -9.10 14.94
CA PRO A 9 1.91 -8.53 15.65
C PRO A 9 2.14 -7.09 15.22
N VAL A 10 2.28 -6.19 16.19
CA VAL A 10 2.48 -4.75 15.97
C VAL A 10 3.75 -4.30 16.68
N LYS A 11 4.64 -3.65 15.92
CA LYS A 11 5.83 -2.97 16.45
C LYS A 11 5.61 -1.47 16.34
N GLN A 12 5.68 -0.76 17.45
CA GLN A 12 5.66 0.71 17.47
C GLN A 12 6.97 1.25 16.89
N TYR A 13 6.86 2.23 16.00
CA TYR A 13 8.04 2.94 15.52
C TYR A 13 8.43 4.02 16.52
N THR A 14 9.72 4.07 16.82
CA THR A 14 10.34 5.16 17.57
C THR A 14 11.27 5.96 16.65
N PRO A 15 11.11 7.30 16.55
CA PRO A 15 12.01 8.13 15.74
C PRO A 15 13.47 7.88 16.06
N ARG A 16 14.25 7.52 15.05
CA ARG A 16 15.67 7.17 15.19
C ARG A 16 16.61 8.26 14.68
N HIS A 17 16.06 9.29 14.06
CA HIS A 17 16.80 10.40 13.47
C HIS A 17 16.16 11.73 13.87
N SER A 18 16.98 12.70 14.29
CA SER A 18 16.53 14.07 14.60
C SER A 18 16.38 14.96 13.37
N SER A 19 16.98 14.58 12.24
CA SER A 19 16.92 15.27 10.95
C SER A 19 16.89 14.24 9.83
N TRP A 20 16.48 14.66 8.62
CA TRP A 20 16.44 13.78 7.46
C TRP A 20 17.77 13.07 7.20
N PRO A 21 17.82 11.73 7.27
CA PRO A 21 19.09 11.01 7.25
C PRO A 21 19.52 10.55 5.85
N TYR A 22 18.65 10.69 4.85
CA TYR A 22 18.85 10.09 3.54
C TYR A 22 19.45 11.07 2.54
N HIS A 23 20.33 10.54 1.69
CA HIS A 23 20.98 11.31 0.64
C HIS A 23 20.15 11.22 -0.67
N PRO A 24 20.17 12.25 -1.55
CA PRO A 24 19.46 12.21 -2.85
C PRO A 24 19.78 10.98 -3.71
N SER A 25 20.99 10.41 -3.59
CA SER A 25 21.38 9.19 -4.28
C SER A 25 20.59 7.94 -3.83
N ASP A 26 20.00 7.95 -2.64
CA ASP A 26 19.19 6.86 -2.11
C ASP A 26 17.88 6.70 -2.91
N PHE A 27 17.40 7.79 -3.49
CA PHE A 27 16.16 7.87 -4.26
C PHE A 27 16.37 7.76 -5.78
N LYS A 28 17.63 7.62 -6.24
CA LYS A 28 17.90 7.33 -7.65
C LYS A 28 17.43 5.94 -8.02
N ARG A 29 16.96 5.77 -9.25
CA ARG A 29 16.53 4.49 -9.81
C ARG A 29 17.53 4.02 -10.87
N GLN A 30 17.58 2.72 -11.13
CA GLN A 30 18.39 2.16 -12.22
C GLN A 30 17.89 2.65 -13.58
N ASP A 31 16.56 2.67 -13.74
CA ASP A 31 15.89 3.24 -14.91
C ASP A 31 15.27 4.61 -14.54
N PRO A 32 15.94 5.73 -14.88
CA PRO A 32 15.43 7.07 -14.62
C PRO A 32 14.43 7.57 -15.65
N SER A 33 14.08 6.76 -16.66
CA SER A 33 13.10 7.15 -17.69
C SER A 33 11.73 7.44 -17.07
N SER A 34 10.92 8.24 -17.79
CA SER A 34 9.58 8.61 -17.34
C SER A 34 8.73 7.40 -17.00
N ASP A 35 8.03 7.47 -15.88
CA ASP A 35 7.10 6.43 -15.44
C ASP A 35 5.90 6.32 -16.38
N ALA A 36 5.52 7.40 -17.07
CA ALA A 36 4.48 7.37 -18.09
C ALA A 36 4.79 6.36 -19.21
N SER A 37 6.08 6.22 -19.61
CA SER A 37 6.49 5.21 -20.59
C SER A 37 6.46 3.80 -20.02
N PHE A 38 6.95 3.61 -18.79
CA PHE A 38 7.00 2.30 -18.12
C PHE A 38 5.60 1.73 -17.86
N TYR A 39 4.66 2.59 -17.45
CA TYR A 39 3.25 2.22 -17.15
C TYR A 39 2.30 2.43 -18.33
N SER A 40 2.79 2.68 -19.55
CA SER A 40 1.95 2.89 -20.74
C SER A 40 1.09 1.68 -21.10
N ALA A 41 1.62 0.47 -20.98
CA ALA A 41 0.88 -0.78 -21.19
C ALA A 41 0.25 -1.26 -19.88
N PRO A 42 -1.06 -1.56 -19.86
CA PRO A 42 -1.73 -2.05 -18.65
C PRO A 42 -1.23 -3.43 -18.26
N ARG A 43 -1.15 -3.68 -16.95
CA ARG A 43 -0.74 -4.95 -16.35
C ARG A 43 -1.84 -5.47 -15.44
N PHE A 44 -2.70 -6.35 -15.98
CA PHE A 44 -3.78 -6.99 -15.23
C PHE A 44 -3.28 -8.25 -14.49
N VAL A 45 -2.25 -8.07 -13.68
CA VAL A 45 -1.63 -9.14 -12.87
C VAL A 45 -1.57 -8.70 -11.41
N ALA A 46 -1.71 -9.64 -10.49
CA ALA A 46 -1.42 -9.40 -9.08
C ALA A 46 0.10 -9.42 -8.87
N HIS A 47 0.59 -8.51 -8.06
CA HIS A 47 2.03 -8.38 -7.78
C HIS A 47 2.46 -9.08 -6.49
N ILE A 48 1.50 -9.63 -5.74
CA ILE A 48 1.67 -10.49 -4.55
C ILE A 48 0.87 -11.76 -4.73
N ASP A 49 1.24 -12.83 -4.03
CA ASP A 49 0.59 -14.12 -4.15
C ASP A 49 -0.83 -14.16 -3.52
N ASP A 50 -1.60 -15.19 -3.84
CA ASP A 50 -2.99 -15.31 -3.38
C ASP A 50 -3.11 -15.37 -1.85
N SER A 51 -2.12 -15.93 -1.16
CA SER A 51 -2.09 -16.00 0.31
C SER A 51 -1.89 -14.61 0.91
N ALA A 52 -0.98 -13.82 0.35
CA ALA A 52 -0.75 -12.43 0.73
C ALA A 52 -2.00 -11.57 0.46
N ILE A 53 -2.68 -11.78 -0.68
CA ILE A 53 -3.95 -11.11 -1.01
C ILE A 53 -5.02 -11.44 0.02
N ALA A 54 -5.21 -12.72 0.36
CA ALA A 54 -6.20 -13.14 1.34
C ALA A 54 -5.94 -12.49 2.71
N THR A 55 -4.68 -12.52 3.14
CA THR A 55 -4.25 -11.90 4.40
C THR A 55 -4.45 -10.38 4.42
N LEU A 56 -4.14 -9.70 3.30
CA LEU A 56 -4.35 -8.25 3.18
C LEU A 56 -5.84 -7.88 3.26
N ARG A 57 -6.72 -8.69 2.64
CA ARG A 57 -8.18 -8.52 2.74
C ARG A 57 -8.68 -8.63 4.17
N GLU A 58 -8.22 -9.64 4.93
CA GLU A 58 -8.55 -9.79 6.35
C GLU A 58 -8.11 -8.56 7.16
N TYR A 59 -6.90 -8.05 6.91
CA TYR A 59 -6.41 -6.84 7.54
C TYR A 59 -7.28 -5.63 7.20
N TYR A 60 -7.58 -5.40 5.94
CA TYR A 60 -8.39 -4.27 5.50
C TYR A 60 -9.81 -4.32 6.04
N ASP A 61 -10.40 -5.52 6.20
CA ASP A 61 -11.73 -5.66 6.79
C ASP A 61 -11.81 -5.11 8.22
N THR A 62 -10.72 -5.22 8.97
CA THR A 62 -10.64 -4.72 10.37
C THR A 62 -10.10 -3.31 10.48
N ALA A 63 -9.22 -2.88 9.57
CA ALA A 63 -8.46 -1.65 9.69
C ALA A 63 -9.07 -0.46 8.94
N LEU A 64 -9.82 -0.70 7.87
CA LEU A 64 -10.39 0.36 7.04
C LEU A 64 -11.83 0.70 7.45
N PRO A 65 -12.23 1.98 7.31
CA PRO A 65 -13.60 2.38 7.54
C PRO A 65 -14.54 1.82 6.46
N LYS A 66 -15.78 1.51 6.84
CA LYS A 66 -16.85 1.09 5.92
C LYS A 66 -17.76 2.26 5.54
N LYS A 67 -17.40 3.48 5.95
CA LYS A 67 -18.10 4.72 5.64
C LYS A 67 -17.12 5.88 5.53
N GLY A 68 -17.38 6.82 4.66
CA GLY A 68 -16.54 8.01 4.47
C GLY A 68 -15.75 7.99 3.16
N ARG A 69 -14.45 8.33 3.20
CA ARG A 69 -13.61 8.49 2.00
C ARG A 69 -12.27 7.78 2.14
N ILE A 70 -11.92 6.99 1.13
CA ILE A 70 -10.60 6.34 1.01
C ILE A 70 -9.92 6.79 -0.29
N LEU A 71 -8.63 7.06 -0.20
CA LEU A 71 -7.74 7.17 -1.35
C LEU A 71 -6.94 5.88 -1.51
N ASP A 72 -6.98 5.28 -2.69
CA ASP A 72 -6.05 4.26 -3.13
C ASP A 72 -5.03 4.92 -4.07
N PHE A 73 -3.81 5.19 -3.58
CA PHE A 73 -2.77 5.88 -4.36
C PHE A 73 -1.69 4.91 -4.84
N CYS A 74 -1.09 5.20 -5.98
CA CYS A 74 -0.38 4.24 -6.84
C CYS A 74 -1.30 3.06 -7.21
N SER A 75 -2.59 3.35 -7.40
CA SER A 75 -3.63 2.39 -7.67
C SER A 75 -3.49 1.77 -9.06
N SER A 76 -3.95 0.54 -9.17
CA SER A 76 -4.00 -0.25 -10.40
C SER A 76 -5.41 -0.82 -10.61
N TRP A 77 -5.53 -1.94 -11.33
CA TRP A 77 -6.80 -2.59 -11.68
C TRP A 77 -7.50 -3.29 -10.50
N ILE A 78 -6.83 -3.40 -9.34
CA ILE A 78 -7.34 -4.04 -8.12
C ILE A 78 -6.75 -3.39 -6.87
N SER A 79 -7.60 -3.16 -5.85
CA SER A 79 -7.21 -2.57 -4.56
C SER A 79 -7.12 -3.59 -3.42
N HIS A 80 -7.43 -4.85 -3.67
CA HIS A 80 -7.41 -5.96 -2.69
C HIS A 80 -8.28 -5.72 -1.44
N TYR A 81 -9.37 -4.96 -1.56
CA TYR A 81 -10.26 -4.72 -0.43
C TYR A 81 -11.10 -5.96 -0.07
N ALA A 82 -11.52 -6.02 1.20
CA ALA A 82 -12.41 -7.04 1.69
C ALA A 82 -13.83 -6.90 1.12
N PRO A 83 -14.61 -7.98 1.02
CA PRO A 83 -15.96 -7.93 0.47
C PRO A 83 -16.90 -6.91 1.15
N ASP A 84 -16.73 -6.67 2.47
CA ASP A 84 -17.57 -5.69 3.18
C ASP A 84 -17.19 -4.24 2.86
N ILE A 85 -15.92 -3.97 2.53
CA ILE A 85 -15.47 -2.69 2.00
C ILE A 85 -16.03 -2.48 0.58
N GLU A 86 -15.98 -3.52 -0.27
CA GLU A 86 -16.54 -3.49 -1.62
C GLU A 86 -18.05 -3.21 -1.60
N LYS A 87 -18.81 -3.89 -0.72
CA LYS A 87 -20.25 -3.64 -0.52
C LYS A 87 -20.53 -2.20 -0.03
N ALA A 88 -19.73 -1.69 0.90
CA ALA A 88 -19.87 -0.30 1.37
C ALA A 88 -19.60 0.71 0.24
N ALA A 89 -18.69 0.40 -0.66
CA ALA A 89 -18.46 1.20 -1.87
C ALA A 89 -19.65 1.08 -2.86
N GLU A 90 -20.17 -0.10 -3.10
CA GLU A 90 -21.35 -0.34 -3.96
C GLU A 90 -22.60 0.37 -3.44
N SER A 91 -22.83 0.40 -2.13
CA SER A 91 -23.95 1.12 -1.51
C SER A 91 -23.78 2.64 -1.50
N GLY A 92 -22.57 3.16 -1.80
CA GLY A 92 -22.24 4.58 -1.76
C GLY A 92 -21.98 5.14 -0.35
N GLU A 93 -21.99 4.32 0.70
CA GLU A 93 -21.60 4.73 2.06
C GLU A 93 -20.11 5.04 2.14
N LEU A 94 -19.31 4.30 1.37
CA LEU A 94 -17.87 4.51 1.24
C LEU A 94 -17.53 5.04 -0.16
N ARG A 95 -16.80 6.15 -0.21
CA ARG A 95 -16.30 6.76 -1.45
C ARG A 95 -14.82 6.40 -1.61
N ILE A 96 -14.48 5.74 -2.71
CA ILE A 96 -13.10 5.32 -2.99
C ILE A 96 -12.61 6.00 -4.27
N VAL A 97 -11.53 6.76 -4.13
CA VAL A 97 -10.84 7.41 -5.24
C VAL A 97 -9.54 6.67 -5.52
N GLY A 98 -9.31 6.31 -6.78
CA GLY A 98 -8.03 5.75 -7.23
C GLY A 98 -7.15 6.82 -7.86
N MET A 99 -5.86 6.80 -7.54
CA MET A 99 -4.84 7.64 -8.18
C MET A 99 -3.71 6.74 -8.67
N GLY A 100 -3.44 6.72 -9.98
CA GLY A 100 -2.47 5.80 -10.58
C GLY A 100 -1.98 6.27 -11.94
N MET A 101 -1.20 5.42 -12.59
CA MET A 101 -0.47 5.77 -13.82
C MET A 101 -1.16 5.29 -15.10
N ASN A 102 -2.02 4.28 -15.05
CA ASN A 102 -2.62 3.68 -16.24
C ASN A 102 -4.15 3.77 -16.21
N LYS A 103 -4.70 4.45 -17.22
CA LYS A 103 -6.14 4.65 -17.32
C LYS A 103 -6.94 3.34 -17.44
N ALA A 104 -6.46 2.39 -18.24
CA ALA A 104 -7.16 1.13 -18.45
C ALA A 104 -7.20 0.28 -17.18
N GLU A 105 -6.13 0.30 -16.37
CA GLU A 105 -6.09 -0.35 -15.08
C GLU A 105 -7.07 0.30 -14.10
N LEU A 106 -7.04 1.62 -13.97
CA LEU A 106 -7.98 2.34 -13.11
C LEU A 106 -9.44 2.13 -13.52
N ASP A 107 -9.74 2.10 -14.83
CA ASP A 107 -11.09 1.86 -15.34
C ASP A 107 -11.57 0.43 -15.03
N ALA A 108 -10.66 -0.54 -15.00
CA ALA A 108 -10.98 -1.92 -14.64
C ALA A 108 -11.20 -2.13 -13.14
N ASN A 109 -10.72 -1.22 -12.30
CA ASN A 109 -10.86 -1.32 -10.85
C ASN A 109 -12.28 -0.93 -10.41
N ARG A 110 -13.10 -1.95 -10.11
CA ARG A 110 -14.54 -1.79 -9.85
C ARG A 110 -14.87 -1.10 -8.54
N VAL A 111 -13.96 -1.13 -7.56
CA VAL A 111 -14.20 -0.51 -6.25
C VAL A 111 -14.03 1.01 -6.27
N LEU A 112 -13.38 1.57 -7.31
CA LEU A 112 -13.19 3.01 -7.46
C LEU A 112 -14.49 3.66 -7.91
N ASN A 113 -15.34 4.00 -6.98
CA ASN A 113 -16.68 4.55 -7.22
C ASN A 113 -16.76 6.08 -7.20
N SER A 114 -15.67 6.78 -6.80
CA SER A 114 -15.71 8.22 -6.52
C SER A 114 -14.65 9.03 -7.27
N GLY A 115 -13.91 8.41 -8.16
CA GLY A 115 -12.93 9.08 -9.03
C GLY A 115 -11.75 8.20 -9.42
N ARG A 116 -11.17 8.50 -10.58
CA ARG A 116 -9.97 7.87 -11.15
C ARG A 116 -9.05 8.97 -11.64
N LEU A 117 -7.93 9.18 -10.97
CA LEU A 117 -7.00 10.26 -11.26
C LEU A 117 -5.73 9.69 -11.87
N LEU A 118 -5.39 10.15 -13.07
CA LEU A 118 -4.09 9.85 -13.67
C LEU A 118 -3.06 10.84 -13.12
N ARG A 119 -2.05 10.33 -12.43
CA ARG A 119 -1.03 11.16 -11.80
C ARG A 119 0.29 10.42 -11.67
N ASP A 120 1.36 11.03 -12.14
CA ASP A 120 2.73 10.65 -11.81
C ASP A 120 3.15 11.39 -10.54
N LEU A 121 3.22 10.65 -9.42
CA LEU A 121 3.59 11.22 -8.12
C LEU A 121 5.08 11.53 -8.01
N ASN A 122 5.91 11.02 -8.93
CA ASN A 122 7.33 11.37 -9.01
C ASN A 122 7.57 12.69 -9.77
N GLU A 123 6.65 13.07 -10.65
CA GLU A 123 6.68 14.37 -11.32
C GLU A 123 5.91 15.44 -10.55
N ASN A 124 4.79 15.04 -9.93
CA ASN A 124 3.96 15.96 -9.16
C ASN A 124 3.40 15.28 -7.91
N PRO A 125 4.04 15.48 -6.74
CA PRO A 125 3.66 14.86 -5.48
C PRO A 125 2.43 15.49 -4.80
N ASP A 126 1.80 16.53 -5.38
CA ASP A 126 0.63 17.19 -4.79
C ASP A 126 -0.63 16.35 -4.96
N VAL A 127 -0.86 15.45 -4.01
CA VAL A 127 -2.06 14.61 -3.91
C VAL A 127 -3.27 15.41 -3.45
N ALA A 128 -3.09 16.30 -2.46
CA ALA A 128 -4.19 17.08 -1.87
C ALA A 128 -4.81 18.03 -2.89
N GLY A 129 -3.99 18.76 -3.65
CA GLY A 129 -4.46 19.63 -4.73
C GLY A 129 -5.21 18.84 -5.81
N ALA A 130 -4.66 17.69 -6.25
CA ALA A 130 -5.33 16.85 -7.25
C ALA A 130 -6.70 16.33 -6.78
N LEU A 131 -6.84 15.94 -5.52
CA LEU A 131 -8.11 15.50 -4.94
C LEU A 131 -9.11 16.65 -4.81
N ALA A 132 -8.66 17.85 -4.43
CA ALA A 132 -9.50 19.03 -4.32
C ALA A 132 -10.00 19.48 -5.71
N ASP A 133 -9.12 19.54 -6.72
CA ASP A 133 -9.47 19.89 -8.11
C ASP A 133 -10.51 18.91 -8.69
N ALA A 134 -10.38 17.63 -8.36
CA ALA A 134 -11.34 16.60 -8.74
C ALA A 134 -12.62 16.59 -7.89
N LYS A 135 -12.73 17.46 -6.88
CA LYS A 135 -13.84 17.51 -5.91
C LYS A 135 -14.05 16.17 -5.16
N ALA A 136 -12.98 15.42 -5.01
CA ALA A 136 -12.98 14.16 -4.27
C ALA A 136 -12.93 14.40 -2.75
N ILE A 137 -12.35 15.52 -2.33
CA ILE A 137 -12.36 16.04 -0.96
C ILE A 137 -12.83 17.49 -0.95
N GLY A 138 -13.31 17.96 0.20
CA GLY A 138 -13.68 19.36 0.41
C GLY A 138 -12.69 20.11 1.31
N ALA A 139 -13.04 21.35 1.62
CA ALA A 139 -12.19 22.22 2.43
C ALA A 139 -12.27 21.92 3.93
N SER A 140 -13.44 21.48 4.40
CA SER A 140 -13.67 21.15 5.82
C SER A 140 -13.05 19.79 6.17
N ASP A 141 -12.70 19.61 7.43
CA ASP A 141 -12.00 18.40 7.88
C ASP A 141 -12.85 17.13 7.71
N ASP A 142 -14.17 17.21 7.93
CA ASP A 142 -15.11 16.12 7.71
C ASP A 142 -15.31 15.72 6.23
N GLU A 143 -14.90 16.56 5.30
CA GLU A 143 -14.90 16.28 3.87
C GLU A 143 -13.58 15.69 3.37
N LYS A 144 -12.59 15.53 4.23
CA LYS A 144 -11.29 14.93 3.91
C LYS A 144 -11.32 13.41 3.98
N LEU A 145 -10.19 12.79 3.69
CA LEU A 145 -10.02 11.34 3.69
C LEU A 145 -10.06 10.77 5.11
N ASP A 146 -10.77 9.67 5.29
CA ASP A 146 -10.76 8.84 6.50
C ASP A 146 -9.53 7.92 6.51
N ALA A 147 -9.17 7.39 5.35
CA ALA A 147 -8.00 6.54 5.19
C ALA A 147 -7.37 6.67 3.80
N SER A 148 -6.12 6.24 3.70
CA SER A 148 -5.43 6.05 2.43
C SER A 148 -4.71 4.70 2.41
N THR A 149 -4.67 4.06 1.24
CA THR A 149 -3.97 2.80 1.02
C THR A 149 -2.96 2.92 -0.10
N ASN A 150 -1.85 2.20 0.03
CA ASN A 150 -0.86 2.00 -1.01
C ASN A 150 -0.38 0.55 -0.93
N VAL A 151 -0.43 -0.18 -2.04
CA VAL A 151 -0.06 -1.60 -2.05
C VAL A 151 1.21 -1.78 -2.87
N VAL A 152 2.28 -2.23 -2.22
CA VAL A 152 3.59 -2.59 -2.79
C VAL A 152 4.12 -1.60 -3.83
N SER A 153 4.00 -0.31 -3.53
CA SER A 153 4.37 0.76 -4.47
C SER A 153 5.13 1.92 -3.84
N THR A 154 5.34 1.92 -2.52
CA THR A 154 6.06 2.98 -1.80
C THR A 154 7.53 3.06 -2.22
N ASP A 155 8.12 1.94 -2.60
CA ASP A 155 9.51 1.80 -3.05
C ASP A 155 9.80 2.43 -4.43
N TYR A 156 8.77 2.87 -5.16
CA TYR A 156 8.93 3.57 -6.44
C TYR A 156 8.88 5.09 -6.31
N LEU A 157 8.52 5.61 -5.13
CA LEU A 157 8.43 7.04 -4.89
C LEU A 157 9.82 7.65 -4.71
N THR A 158 10.19 8.58 -5.58
CA THR A 158 11.46 9.32 -5.52
C THR A 158 11.38 10.54 -4.60
N GLN A 159 10.15 10.99 -4.28
CA GLN A 159 9.83 12.08 -3.37
C GLN A 159 8.81 11.61 -2.31
N PRO A 160 9.13 10.53 -1.52
CA PRO A 160 8.14 9.89 -0.65
C PRO A 160 7.61 10.81 0.46
N VAL A 161 8.44 11.69 0.99
CA VAL A 161 8.04 12.60 2.07
C VAL A 161 7.05 13.64 1.56
N GLU A 162 7.28 14.22 0.39
CA GLU A 162 6.41 15.20 -0.26
C GLU A 162 5.03 14.58 -0.57
N VAL A 163 5.03 13.37 -1.13
CA VAL A 163 3.80 12.62 -1.42
C VAL A 163 3.04 12.34 -0.13
N LEU A 164 3.70 11.76 0.88
CA LEU A 164 3.05 11.38 2.14
C LEU A 164 2.60 12.59 2.96
N LYS A 165 3.31 13.73 2.86
CA LYS A 165 2.86 15.00 3.43
C LYS A 165 1.58 15.48 2.74
N SER A 166 1.53 15.44 1.41
CA SER A 166 0.33 15.83 0.67
C SER A 166 -0.85 14.89 0.95
N VAL A 167 -0.62 13.56 1.07
CA VAL A 167 -1.65 12.61 1.54
C VAL A 167 -2.15 12.98 2.93
N ARG A 168 -1.25 13.34 3.86
CA ARG A 168 -1.60 13.79 5.21
C ARG A 168 -2.47 15.05 5.18
N ASP A 169 -2.13 16.02 4.35
CA ASP A 169 -2.88 17.28 4.21
C ASP A 169 -4.31 17.03 3.68
N ALA A 170 -4.48 16.02 2.81
CA ALA A 170 -5.78 15.56 2.33
C ALA A 170 -6.58 14.72 3.34
N THR A 171 -5.94 14.23 4.40
CA THR A 171 -6.54 13.35 5.41
C THR A 171 -7.12 14.19 6.57
N LYS A 172 -8.25 13.79 7.15
CA LYS A 172 -8.83 14.43 8.32
C LYS A 172 -8.04 14.11 9.60
N ALA A 173 -8.23 14.90 10.65
CA ALA A 173 -7.69 14.60 11.97
C ALA A 173 -8.12 13.19 12.42
N GLY A 174 -7.20 12.40 12.95
CA GLY A 174 -7.43 11.00 13.33
C GLY A 174 -7.51 10.00 12.18
N GLY A 175 -7.53 10.45 10.90
CA GLY A 175 -7.49 9.57 9.74
C GLY A 175 -6.14 8.87 9.58
N MET A 176 -6.10 7.79 8.80
CA MET A 176 -4.93 6.91 8.74
C MET A 176 -4.42 6.69 7.32
N VAL A 177 -3.12 6.40 7.21
CA VAL A 177 -2.49 5.87 6.01
C VAL A 177 -1.99 4.45 6.25
N HIS A 178 -2.16 3.57 5.25
CA HIS A 178 -1.76 2.16 5.29
C HIS A 178 -0.88 1.86 4.07
N LEU A 179 0.41 1.63 4.30
CA LEU A 179 1.39 1.33 3.27
C LEU A 179 1.75 -0.16 3.34
N THR A 180 1.23 -0.94 2.40
CA THR A 180 1.50 -2.38 2.32
C THR A 180 2.85 -2.62 1.66
N ILE A 181 3.71 -3.37 2.33
CA ILE A 181 5.08 -3.66 1.93
C ILE A 181 5.26 -5.16 1.75
N SER A 182 5.96 -5.55 0.71
CA SER A 182 6.39 -6.92 0.43
C SER A 182 7.84 -6.93 -0.06
N ASN A 183 8.38 -8.12 -0.31
CA ASN A 183 9.68 -8.30 -0.95
C ASN A 183 9.63 -8.17 -2.49
N ARG A 184 8.42 -8.02 -3.07
CA ARG A 184 8.21 -7.87 -4.52
C ARG A 184 8.44 -6.43 -4.95
N CYS A 185 9.24 -6.25 -6.00
CA CYS A 185 9.40 -4.95 -6.67
C CYS A 185 9.85 -5.13 -8.13
N PHE A 186 9.74 -4.06 -8.91
CA PHE A 186 10.42 -3.90 -10.20
C PHE A 186 11.81 -3.29 -9.94
N PRO A 187 12.91 -4.07 -9.94
CA PRO A 187 14.20 -3.57 -9.47
C PRO A 187 14.71 -2.33 -10.21
N THR A 188 14.37 -2.21 -11.50
CA THR A 188 14.80 -1.06 -12.31
C THR A 188 14.11 0.25 -11.91
N LYS A 189 12.91 0.18 -11.36
CA LYS A 189 12.10 1.34 -10.95
C LYS A 189 12.11 1.59 -9.44
N ALA A 190 12.52 0.62 -8.62
CA ALA A 190 12.68 0.81 -7.19
C ALA A 190 13.83 1.79 -6.88
N ILE A 191 13.68 2.60 -5.84
CA ILE A 191 14.73 3.50 -5.37
C ILE A 191 15.97 2.70 -4.92
N SER A 192 17.15 3.23 -5.13
CA SER A 192 18.41 2.50 -4.92
C SER A 192 18.61 2.05 -3.47
N ARG A 193 18.07 2.81 -2.50
CA ARG A 193 18.09 2.40 -1.10
C ARG A 193 17.35 1.09 -0.89
N TRP A 194 16.16 0.93 -1.49
CA TRP A 194 15.34 -0.28 -1.37
C TRP A 194 16.09 -1.56 -1.72
N LEU A 195 16.92 -1.49 -2.75
CA LEU A 195 17.68 -2.64 -3.27
C LEU A 195 18.92 -2.99 -2.44
N ARG A 196 19.38 -2.06 -1.56
CA ARG A 196 20.65 -2.20 -0.82
C ARG A 196 20.47 -2.57 0.64
N VAL A 197 19.28 -2.43 1.19
CA VAL A 197 19.05 -2.62 2.63
C VAL A 197 18.25 -3.89 2.89
N SER A 198 18.34 -4.37 4.15
CA SER A 198 17.55 -5.51 4.62
C SER A 198 16.06 -5.19 4.66
N GLU A 199 15.23 -6.22 4.75
CA GLU A 199 13.79 -6.11 4.87
C GLU A 199 13.38 -5.27 6.09
N GLU A 200 13.96 -5.53 7.26
CA GLU A 200 13.71 -4.72 8.45
C GLU A 200 14.04 -3.24 8.22
N GLU A 201 15.17 -2.96 7.56
CA GLU A 201 15.56 -1.59 7.27
C GLU A 201 14.66 -0.92 6.21
N ARG A 202 14.05 -1.68 5.30
CA ARG A 202 13.01 -1.17 4.38
C ARG A 202 11.80 -0.68 5.17
N LEU A 203 11.30 -1.48 6.11
CA LEU A 203 10.17 -1.11 6.96
C LEU A 203 10.47 0.13 7.80
N MET A 204 11.66 0.18 8.40
CA MET A 204 12.11 1.35 9.16
C MET A 204 12.26 2.60 8.26
N THR A 205 12.73 2.43 7.01
CA THR A 205 12.84 3.52 6.03
C THR A 205 11.45 4.09 5.68
N VAL A 206 10.45 3.23 5.48
CA VAL A 206 9.08 3.69 5.22
C VAL A 206 8.47 4.39 6.44
N ALA A 207 8.77 3.91 7.66
CA ALA A 207 8.35 4.56 8.88
C ALA A 207 9.03 5.94 9.06
N ASP A 208 10.31 6.09 8.69
CA ASP A 208 10.98 7.38 8.64
C ASP A 208 10.31 8.34 7.64
N PHE A 209 9.90 7.86 6.45
CA PHE A 209 9.17 8.69 5.48
C PHE A 209 7.89 9.26 6.09
N LEU A 210 7.11 8.44 6.80
CA LEU A 210 5.91 8.88 7.50
C LEU A 210 6.22 9.89 8.61
N HIS A 211 7.27 9.62 9.41
CA HIS A 211 7.70 10.52 10.48
C HIS A 211 8.07 11.91 9.93
N PHE A 212 8.92 11.97 8.90
CA PHE A 212 9.34 13.24 8.30
C PHE A 212 8.25 13.93 7.49
N ALA A 213 7.20 13.18 7.07
CA ALA A 213 5.98 13.75 6.51
C ALA A 213 4.99 14.27 7.57
N GLY A 214 5.31 14.11 8.87
CA GLY A 214 4.55 14.66 10.00
C GLY A 214 3.39 13.77 10.46
N TRP A 215 3.38 12.50 10.10
CA TRP A 215 2.44 11.51 10.64
C TRP A 215 2.85 11.11 12.06
N THR A 216 1.87 10.69 12.87
CA THR A 216 2.03 10.25 14.26
C THR A 216 1.57 8.80 14.44
N ASP A 217 1.77 8.23 15.62
CA ASP A 217 1.36 6.85 15.96
C ASP A 217 1.74 5.85 14.86
N ILE A 218 3.02 5.90 14.46
CA ILE A 218 3.53 5.06 13.37
C ILE A 218 3.74 3.65 13.88
N GLU A 219 3.17 2.67 13.19
CA GLU A 219 3.20 1.26 13.54
C GLU A 219 3.60 0.39 12.35
N ILE A 220 4.35 -0.67 12.62
CA ILE A 220 4.67 -1.72 11.68
C ILE A 220 3.88 -2.97 12.08
N VAL A 221 2.96 -3.39 11.23
CA VAL A 221 2.09 -4.56 11.44
C VAL A 221 2.61 -5.70 10.57
N GLU A 222 2.95 -6.84 11.17
CA GLU A 222 3.35 -8.04 10.46
C GLU A 222 2.11 -8.87 10.09
N LEU A 223 1.80 -8.95 8.81
CA LEU A 223 0.67 -9.73 8.29
C LEU A 223 1.11 -11.16 7.93
N SER A 224 2.31 -11.33 7.40
CA SER A 224 2.91 -12.61 7.04
C SER A 224 4.43 -12.48 7.06
N ASN A 225 5.09 -13.45 7.69
CA ASN A 225 6.56 -13.54 7.68
C ASN A 225 7.10 -14.35 6.48
N GLY A 226 6.23 -14.73 5.53
CA GLY A 226 6.59 -15.55 4.37
C GLY A 226 6.87 -17.03 4.66
N LYS A 227 6.76 -17.48 5.91
CA LYS A 227 6.96 -18.88 6.28
C LYS A 227 5.65 -19.65 6.19
N VAL A 228 5.71 -20.84 5.61
CA VAL A 228 4.58 -21.77 5.60
C VAL A 228 4.60 -22.56 6.91
N GLU A 229 3.51 -22.50 7.69
CA GLU A 229 3.41 -23.24 8.94
C GLU A 229 3.41 -24.76 8.70
N GLU A 230 3.96 -25.55 9.66
CA GLU A 230 4.10 -27.01 9.50
C GLU A 230 2.75 -27.72 9.28
N GLY A 231 1.66 -27.23 9.85
CA GLY A 231 0.32 -27.80 9.67
C GLY A 231 -0.24 -27.62 8.25
N GLU A 232 0.16 -26.58 7.53
CA GLU A 232 -0.28 -26.31 6.16
C GLU A 232 0.55 -27.10 5.13
N ARG A 233 1.80 -27.49 5.47
CA ARG A 233 2.61 -28.40 4.65
C ARG A 233 1.99 -29.78 4.50
N GLN A 234 1.19 -30.22 5.49
CA GLN A 234 0.51 -31.52 5.46
C GLN A 234 -0.80 -31.52 4.67
N ALA A 235 -1.39 -30.34 4.42
CA ALA A 235 -2.65 -30.19 3.69
C ALA A 235 -2.46 -30.02 2.17
N ALA A 236 -1.22 -29.92 1.65
CA ALA A 236 -0.96 -29.79 0.23
C ALA A 236 -1.28 -31.11 -0.51
N PRO A 237 -1.91 -31.08 -1.70
CA PRO A 237 -2.21 -32.28 -2.47
C PRO A 237 -0.93 -33.06 -2.79
N GLN A 238 -0.86 -34.32 -2.36
CA GLN A 238 0.27 -35.22 -2.61
C GLN A 238 0.21 -35.77 -4.07
N GLY A 239 0.39 -34.91 -5.07
CA GLY A 239 0.45 -35.36 -6.44
C GLY A 239 0.60 -34.24 -7.48
N GLY A 240 1.35 -34.51 -8.55
CA GLY A 240 1.55 -33.60 -9.67
C GLY A 240 2.68 -32.59 -9.49
N LEU A 241 2.79 -31.66 -10.43
CA LEU A 241 3.82 -30.62 -10.48
C LEU A 241 3.84 -29.73 -9.24
N GLN A 242 2.69 -29.49 -8.61
CA GLN A 242 2.56 -28.73 -7.37
C GLN A 242 3.17 -29.44 -6.15
N GLY A 243 3.03 -30.77 -6.07
CA GLY A 243 3.68 -31.58 -5.02
C GLY A 243 5.19 -31.58 -5.15
N LEU A 244 5.72 -31.60 -6.39
CA LEU A 244 7.16 -31.53 -6.66
C LEU A 244 7.73 -30.15 -6.29
N MET A 245 7.02 -29.06 -6.58
CA MET A 245 7.41 -27.70 -6.23
C MET A 245 7.39 -27.47 -4.71
N SER A 246 6.40 -28.04 -4.01
CA SER A 246 6.34 -28.05 -2.54
C SER A 246 7.52 -28.79 -1.91
N TRP A 247 7.88 -29.97 -2.47
CA TRP A 247 9.02 -30.75 -1.99
C TRP A 247 10.37 -30.07 -2.24
N MET A 248 10.50 -29.29 -3.33
CA MET A 248 11.70 -28.49 -3.63
C MET A 248 11.82 -27.20 -2.80
N GLY A 249 10.94 -26.98 -1.80
CA GLY A 249 11.00 -25.77 -0.96
C GLY A 249 10.54 -24.48 -1.65
N MET A 250 9.85 -24.58 -2.79
CA MET A 250 9.36 -23.43 -3.55
C MET A 250 8.02 -22.88 -3.03
N ASN A 251 7.49 -23.38 -1.92
CA ASN A 251 6.34 -22.82 -1.22
C ASN A 251 6.77 -21.63 -0.33
N HIS A 252 7.39 -20.62 -0.96
CA HIS A 252 7.57 -19.34 -0.32
C HIS A 252 6.30 -18.51 -0.52
N ARG A 253 5.65 -18.15 0.58
CA ARG A 253 4.64 -17.10 0.58
C ARG A 253 5.33 -15.75 0.51
N ASP A 254 4.68 -14.79 -0.11
CA ASP A 254 5.19 -13.42 -0.05
C ASP A 254 5.08 -12.91 1.39
N PRO A 255 6.18 -12.47 2.01
CA PRO A 255 6.10 -11.77 3.27
C PRO A 255 5.33 -10.47 3.08
N LEU A 256 4.54 -10.08 4.09
CA LEU A 256 3.65 -8.93 3.98
C LEU A 256 3.59 -8.15 5.29
N TRP A 257 3.83 -6.87 5.20
CA TRP A 257 3.69 -5.92 6.30
C TRP A 257 2.83 -4.73 5.90
N VAL A 258 2.29 -4.07 6.90
CA VAL A 258 1.71 -2.75 6.74
C VAL A 258 2.42 -1.77 7.66
N VAL A 259 3.01 -0.73 7.09
CA VAL A 259 3.45 0.44 7.85
C VAL A 259 2.31 1.43 7.82
N ARG A 260 1.72 1.69 8.99
CA ARG A 260 0.56 2.58 9.11
C ARG A 260 0.82 3.73 10.07
N ALA A 261 0.11 4.81 9.90
CA ALA A 261 0.24 5.98 10.74
C ALA A 261 -1.08 6.77 10.82
N ARG A 262 -1.21 7.57 11.86
CA ARG A 262 -2.37 8.44 12.12
C ARG A 262 -1.99 9.90 11.88
N LYS A 263 -2.94 10.67 11.39
CA LYS A 263 -2.83 12.13 11.43
C LYS A 263 -3.26 12.63 12.82
N GLY A 264 -2.33 13.25 13.54
CA GLY A 264 -2.60 13.96 14.79
C GLY A 264 -3.40 15.24 14.60
#